data_9cda43d1cc75062fda036d972f605dcb
#
_entry.id   9cda43d1cc75062fda036d972f605dcb
#
_cell.length_a   1.000
_cell.length_b   1.000
_cell.length_c   1.000
_cell.angle_alpha   90.00
_cell.angle_beta   90.00
_cell.angle_gamma   90.00
#
_symmetry.space_group_name_H-M   'P 1'
#
loop_
_entity.id
_entity.type
_entity.pdbx_description
1 polymer ?
#
loop_
_entity_poly.entity_id
_entity_poly.type
_entity_poly.pdbx_seq_one_letter_code
_entity_poly.pdbx_strand_id
1 'polypeptide(L)'
;ILAMTASDYTAESWANAQKVLKSAEAMIKAGEDATTAEDMNAMIADLKSAQKALVLAPATLTYAVAGKSVVSGVTASAAKVTVTVDGKTYTATADDVTGAFTVATSALKGTSTIKIDATRNGVNGTYSYAMKNGDIKGGFVPTSPTLPTQPTTSTQPTTATQPTAPTQPTTATEPTTAPAQKLTVNATSNYFGS
;
A
#
# COMPACT_ATOMS: atom_id res chain seq x y z
N ILE A 1 11.75 8.64 8.45
CA ILE A 1 13.03 7.92 8.64
C ILE A 1 13.29 7.70 10.14
N LEU A 2 13.08 8.69 11.02
CA LEU A 2 13.37 8.59 12.46
C LEU A 2 12.56 7.51 13.21
N ALA A 3 11.40 7.11 12.70
CA ALA A 3 10.54 6.07 13.31
C ALA A 3 10.66 4.72 12.59
N MET A 4 11.66 4.54 11.71
CA MET A 4 11.86 3.34 10.92
C MET A 4 12.96 2.47 11.54
N THR A 5 12.80 1.15 11.46
CA THR A 5 13.79 0.18 11.97
C THR A 5 14.71 -0.26 10.85
N ALA A 6 16.02 -0.14 11.05
CA ALA A 6 17.03 -0.46 10.04
C ALA A 6 16.91 -1.88 9.47
N SER A 7 16.55 -2.86 10.31
CA SER A 7 16.40 -4.26 9.91
C SER A 7 15.27 -4.53 8.95
N ASP A 8 14.32 -3.61 8.82
CA ASP A 8 13.18 -3.72 7.89
C ASP A 8 13.57 -3.42 6.44
N TYR A 9 14.74 -2.86 6.22
CA TYR A 9 15.20 -2.37 4.90
C TYR A 9 16.50 -3.05 4.47
N THR A 10 16.80 -2.99 3.15
CA THR A 10 18.10 -3.44 2.66
C THR A 10 19.19 -2.52 3.19
N ALA A 11 20.36 -3.09 3.54
CA ALA A 11 21.48 -2.34 4.11
C ALA A 11 21.91 -1.16 3.23
N GLU A 12 21.89 -1.33 1.90
CA GLU A 12 22.25 -0.29 0.94
C GLU A 12 21.26 0.87 0.94
N SER A 13 19.96 0.58 0.80
CA SER A 13 18.91 1.62 0.77
C SER A 13 18.85 2.38 2.10
N TRP A 14 19.03 1.68 3.22
CA TRP A 14 19.11 2.28 4.54
C TRP A 14 20.33 3.20 4.70
N ALA A 15 21.53 2.74 4.29
CA ALA A 15 22.75 3.54 4.36
C ALA A 15 22.65 4.82 3.53
N ASN A 16 22.03 4.75 2.35
CA ASN A 16 21.80 5.92 1.51
C ASN A 16 20.83 6.92 2.17
N ALA A 17 19.75 6.44 2.76
CA ALA A 17 18.81 7.29 3.51
C ALA A 17 19.49 7.95 4.72
N GLN A 18 20.35 7.23 5.43
CA GLN A 18 21.13 7.76 6.56
C GLN A 18 22.11 8.87 6.16
N LYS A 19 22.73 8.79 4.97
CA LYS A 19 23.59 9.88 4.47
C LYS A 19 22.80 11.17 4.27
N VAL A 20 21.63 11.09 3.65
CA VAL A 20 20.78 12.27 3.44
C VAL A 20 20.29 12.83 4.78
N LEU A 21 19.92 11.97 5.74
CA LEU A 21 19.52 12.40 7.07
C LEU A 21 20.62 13.17 7.79
N LYS A 22 21.87 12.66 7.77
CA LYS A 22 23.02 13.36 8.35
C LYS A 22 23.28 14.72 7.71
N SER A 23 23.09 14.84 6.39
CA SER A 23 23.21 16.13 5.70
C SER A 23 22.13 17.11 6.16
N ALA A 24 20.91 16.64 6.35
CA ALA A 24 19.81 17.46 6.88
C ALA A 24 20.07 17.90 8.35
N GLU A 25 20.56 17.00 9.19
CA GLU A 25 20.95 17.31 10.58
C GLU A 25 22.09 18.36 10.62
N ALA A 26 23.07 18.24 9.72
CA ALA A 26 24.16 19.22 9.63
C ALA A 26 23.65 20.60 9.19
N MET A 27 22.70 20.66 8.26
CA MET A 27 22.08 21.90 7.81
C MET A 27 21.29 22.57 8.96
N ILE A 28 20.47 21.80 9.69
CA ILE A 28 19.73 22.31 10.85
C ILE A 28 20.70 22.85 11.93
N LYS A 29 21.81 22.15 12.16
CA LYS A 29 22.85 22.58 13.12
C LYS A 29 23.59 23.85 12.70
N ALA A 30 23.73 24.09 11.39
CA ALA A 30 24.37 25.32 10.89
C ALA A 30 23.52 26.58 11.15
N GLY A 31 22.21 26.43 11.32
CA GLY A 31 21.30 27.52 11.66
C GLY A 31 20.79 28.34 10.45
N GLU A 32 19.91 29.28 10.72
CA GLU A 32 19.23 30.06 9.68
C GLU A 32 20.17 31.02 8.94
N ASP A 33 21.22 31.51 9.60
CA ASP A 33 22.18 32.43 9.01
C ASP A 33 23.07 31.78 7.94
N ALA A 34 23.19 30.44 7.98
CA ALA A 34 24.02 29.66 7.05
C ALA A 34 23.20 28.87 6.02
N THR A 35 21.86 28.98 6.04
CA THR A 35 20.98 28.12 5.21
C THR A 35 19.88 28.98 4.57
N THR A 36 19.83 28.98 3.25
CA THR A 36 18.78 29.69 2.51
C THR A 36 17.48 28.88 2.44
N ALA A 37 16.36 29.53 2.12
CA ALA A 37 15.09 28.84 1.87
C ALA A 37 15.18 27.86 0.69
N GLU A 38 16.03 28.17 -0.30
CA GLU A 38 16.29 27.30 -1.46
C GLU A 38 17.01 26.02 -1.02
N ASP A 39 18.05 26.15 -0.18
CA ASP A 39 18.79 25.00 0.38
C ASP A 39 17.87 24.09 1.21
N MET A 40 16.98 24.67 2.02
CA MET A 40 16.00 23.91 2.78
C MET A 40 15.01 23.14 1.88
N ASN A 41 14.51 23.78 0.82
CA ASN A 41 13.62 23.13 -0.13
C ASN A 41 14.33 22.00 -0.89
N ALA A 42 15.58 22.20 -1.30
CA ALA A 42 16.40 21.16 -1.92
C ALA A 42 16.58 19.95 -0.95
N MET A 43 16.91 20.21 0.32
CA MET A 43 17.06 19.17 1.32
C MET A 43 15.75 18.39 1.60
N ILE A 44 14.61 19.07 1.61
CA ILE A 44 13.30 18.42 1.71
C ILE A 44 13.05 17.49 0.51
N ALA A 45 13.41 17.92 -0.69
CA ALA A 45 13.30 17.10 -1.90
C ALA A 45 14.21 15.86 -1.82
N ASP A 46 15.45 16.03 -1.34
CA ASP A 46 16.40 14.94 -1.14
C ASP A 46 15.92 13.92 -0.09
N LEU A 47 15.37 14.39 1.04
CA LEU A 47 14.78 13.52 2.07
C LEU A 47 13.59 12.72 1.53
N LYS A 48 12.71 13.35 0.74
CA LYS A 48 11.58 12.66 0.09
C LYS A 48 12.07 11.63 -0.93
N SER A 49 13.10 11.96 -1.70
CA SER A 49 13.72 11.05 -2.68
C SER A 49 14.37 9.86 -1.98
N ALA A 50 15.14 10.09 -0.91
CA ALA A 50 15.75 9.05 -0.10
C ALA A 50 14.71 8.13 0.56
N GLN A 51 13.61 8.69 1.04
CA GLN A 51 12.50 7.90 1.59
C GLN A 51 11.85 7.01 0.51
N LYS A 52 11.63 7.54 -0.68
CA LYS A 52 11.08 6.80 -1.82
C LYS A 52 12.02 5.71 -2.35
N ALA A 53 13.33 5.92 -2.21
CA ALA A 53 14.36 4.97 -2.63
C ALA A 53 14.62 3.85 -1.61
N LEU A 54 13.98 3.85 -0.45
CA LEU A 54 14.05 2.75 0.49
C LEU A 54 13.49 1.47 -0.14
N VAL A 55 14.10 0.33 0.17
CA VAL A 55 13.67 -0.99 -0.27
C VAL A 55 13.54 -1.87 0.96
N LEU A 56 12.40 -2.52 1.16
CA LEU A 56 12.23 -3.46 2.26
C LEU A 56 13.22 -4.63 2.09
N ALA A 57 13.73 -5.13 3.20
CA ALA A 57 14.48 -6.37 3.21
C ALA A 57 13.63 -7.50 2.61
N PRO A 58 14.21 -8.38 1.78
CA PRO A 58 13.49 -9.51 1.22
C PRO A 58 12.83 -10.34 2.31
N ALA A 59 11.59 -10.78 2.08
CA ALA A 59 10.91 -11.68 2.98
C ALA A 59 11.67 -13.02 3.07
N THR A 60 11.81 -13.54 4.27
CA THR A 60 12.41 -14.89 4.49
C THR A 60 11.31 -15.92 4.58
N LEU A 61 11.30 -16.90 3.67
CA LEU A 61 10.42 -18.06 3.78
C LEU A 61 10.86 -18.95 4.95
N THR A 62 9.92 -19.31 5.81
CA THR A 62 10.14 -20.26 6.91
C THR A 62 9.44 -21.59 6.69
N TYR A 63 8.40 -21.61 5.86
CA TYR A 63 7.69 -22.83 5.51
C TYR A 63 7.08 -22.77 4.12
N ALA A 64 7.45 -23.72 3.27
CA ALA A 64 6.85 -24.01 1.98
C ALA A 64 7.16 -25.48 1.63
N VAL A 65 6.16 -26.36 1.60
CA VAL A 65 6.32 -27.81 1.45
C VAL A 65 5.38 -28.31 0.35
N ALA A 66 5.92 -29.12 -0.57
CA ALA A 66 5.12 -29.75 -1.62
C ALA A 66 3.97 -30.58 -1.04
N GLY A 67 2.79 -30.49 -1.67
CA GLY A 67 1.56 -31.12 -1.20
C GLY A 67 0.85 -30.38 -0.06
N LYS A 68 1.43 -29.32 0.49
CA LYS A 68 0.79 -28.46 1.51
C LYS A 68 0.19 -27.22 0.87
N SER A 69 -0.87 -26.68 1.51
CA SER A 69 -1.62 -25.52 1.03
C SER A 69 -1.35 -24.30 1.91
N VAL A 70 -0.11 -24.09 2.32
CA VAL A 70 0.30 -23.00 3.20
C VAL A 70 1.72 -22.54 2.88
N VAL A 71 1.93 -21.24 2.96
CA VAL A 71 3.23 -20.58 2.88
C VAL A 71 3.37 -19.71 4.12
N SER A 72 4.51 -19.77 4.80
CA SER A 72 4.82 -18.92 5.94
C SER A 72 6.19 -18.28 5.79
N GLY A 73 6.39 -17.17 6.45
CA GLY A 73 7.66 -16.44 6.42
C GLY A 73 7.70 -15.29 7.41
N VAL A 74 8.77 -14.52 7.31
CA VAL A 74 9.00 -13.30 8.08
C VAL A 74 9.38 -12.17 7.11
N THR A 75 8.85 -10.98 7.34
CA THR A 75 9.18 -9.75 6.61
C THR A 75 9.13 -8.57 7.59
N ALA A 76 9.17 -7.35 7.09
CA ALA A 76 8.99 -6.17 7.93
C ALA A 76 7.65 -6.23 8.70
N SER A 77 7.68 -5.84 9.97
CA SER A 77 6.49 -5.85 10.84
C SER A 77 5.36 -5.01 10.26
N ALA A 78 4.12 -5.46 10.42
CA ALA A 78 2.91 -4.83 9.89
C ALA A 78 2.91 -4.62 8.36
N ALA A 79 3.80 -5.27 7.59
CA ALA A 79 3.80 -5.18 6.14
C ALA A 79 2.58 -5.91 5.55
N LYS A 80 2.00 -5.35 4.48
CA LYS A 80 1.06 -6.06 3.63
C LYS A 80 1.86 -7.06 2.77
N VAL A 81 1.46 -8.33 2.81
CA VAL A 81 2.14 -9.41 2.11
C VAL A 81 1.23 -9.92 1.00
N THR A 82 1.76 -10.01 -0.19
CA THR A 82 1.13 -10.63 -1.34
C THR A 82 1.97 -11.84 -1.75
N VAL A 83 1.40 -13.03 -1.66
CA VAL A 83 2.05 -14.29 -2.06
C VAL A 83 1.43 -14.75 -3.36
N THR A 84 2.23 -14.90 -4.40
CA THR A 84 1.81 -15.45 -5.69
C THR A 84 2.40 -16.84 -5.85
N VAL A 85 1.52 -17.84 -6.01
CA VAL A 85 1.89 -19.24 -6.24
C VAL A 85 1.38 -19.67 -7.60
N ASP A 86 2.28 -20.01 -8.51
CA ASP A 86 1.94 -20.42 -9.89
C ASP A 86 0.92 -19.49 -10.58
N GLY A 87 1.09 -18.18 -10.38
CA GLY A 87 0.23 -17.14 -10.95
C GLY A 87 -1.03 -16.81 -10.14
N LYS A 88 -1.36 -17.55 -9.08
CA LYS A 88 -2.46 -17.25 -8.17
C LYS A 88 -1.99 -16.41 -7.00
N THR A 89 -2.72 -15.36 -6.68
CA THR A 89 -2.36 -14.36 -5.66
C THR A 89 -3.17 -14.55 -4.38
N TYR A 90 -2.48 -14.46 -3.25
CA TYR A 90 -3.03 -14.55 -1.90
C TYR A 90 -2.44 -13.42 -1.06
N THR A 91 -3.18 -12.91 -0.08
CA THR A 91 -2.75 -11.78 0.73
C THR A 91 -2.81 -12.07 2.21
N ALA A 92 -1.91 -11.45 2.98
CA ALA A 92 -1.92 -11.44 4.43
C ALA A 92 -1.35 -10.10 4.92
N THR A 93 -1.40 -9.89 6.23
CA THR A 93 -0.64 -8.85 6.92
C THR A 93 0.35 -9.54 7.84
N ALA A 94 1.59 -9.11 7.82
CA ALA A 94 2.60 -9.59 8.75
C ALA A 94 2.29 -9.08 10.17
N ASP A 95 2.62 -9.90 11.16
CA ASP A 95 2.50 -9.55 12.57
C ASP A 95 3.24 -8.23 12.87
N ASP A 96 2.66 -7.38 13.68
CA ASP A 96 3.13 -6.02 13.94
C ASP A 96 4.37 -5.95 14.84
N VAL A 97 4.71 -7.04 15.50
CA VAL A 97 5.89 -7.17 16.37
C VAL A 97 6.99 -8.00 15.71
N THR A 98 6.63 -9.20 15.23
CA THR A 98 7.59 -10.19 14.76
C THR A 98 7.80 -10.17 13.24
N GLY A 99 6.91 -9.53 12.48
CA GLY A 99 6.90 -9.58 11.02
C GLY A 99 6.52 -10.95 10.44
N ALA A 100 6.10 -11.90 11.27
CA ALA A 100 5.70 -13.23 10.81
C ALA A 100 4.39 -13.17 10.02
N PHE A 101 4.30 -13.98 8.96
CA PHE A 101 3.07 -14.12 8.18
C PHE A 101 2.81 -15.57 7.83
N THR A 102 1.54 -15.91 7.67
CA THR A 102 1.09 -17.22 7.17
C THR A 102 -0.07 -16.99 6.19
N VAL A 103 -0.01 -17.65 5.05
CA VAL A 103 -0.98 -17.54 3.98
C VAL A 103 -1.46 -18.92 3.56
N ALA A 104 -2.78 -19.11 3.55
CA ALA A 104 -3.38 -20.28 2.92
C ALA A 104 -3.33 -20.12 1.39
N THR A 105 -2.83 -21.12 0.69
CA THR A 105 -2.62 -21.13 -0.75
C THR A 105 -3.32 -22.32 -1.40
N SER A 106 -3.23 -22.46 -2.73
CA SER A 106 -3.42 -23.75 -3.37
C SER A 106 -2.30 -24.71 -2.97
N ALA A 107 -2.52 -26.03 -3.07
CA ALA A 107 -1.49 -27.05 -2.78
C ALA A 107 -0.25 -26.78 -3.64
N LEU A 108 0.90 -26.68 -2.98
CA LEU A 108 2.19 -26.50 -3.63
C LEU A 108 2.60 -27.77 -4.39
N LYS A 109 3.14 -27.61 -5.59
CA LYS A 109 3.75 -28.68 -6.36
C LYS A 109 5.26 -28.65 -6.12
N GLY A 110 5.95 -29.77 -6.33
CA GLY A 110 7.41 -29.81 -6.29
C GLY A 110 8.11 -28.90 -7.30
N THR A 111 7.35 -28.30 -8.23
CA THR A 111 7.83 -27.35 -9.24
C THR A 111 7.22 -25.95 -9.10
N SER A 112 6.41 -25.70 -8.07
CA SER A 112 5.75 -24.41 -7.88
C SER A 112 6.76 -23.27 -7.75
N THR A 113 6.37 -22.11 -8.25
CA THR A 113 7.08 -20.84 -8.03
C THR A 113 6.31 -20.01 -7.01
N ILE A 114 7.01 -19.47 -6.03
CA ILE A 114 6.45 -18.63 -4.98
C ILE A 114 7.11 -17.25 -5.10
N LYS A 115 6.30 -16.21 -5.34
CA LYS A 115 6.75 -14.83 -5.28
C LYS A 115 6.08 -14.16 -4.09
N ILE A 116 6.84 -13.43 -3.31
CA ILE A 116 6.35 -12.67 -2.15
C ILE A 116 6.67 -11.21 -2.38
N ASP A 117 5.66 -10.39 -2.43
CA ASP A 117 5.77 -8.94 -2.47
C ASP A 117 5.30 -8.41 -1.11
N ALA A 118 6.18 -7.77 -0.36
CA ALA A 118 5.88 -7.10 0.89
C ALA A 118 5.84 -5.59 0.67
N THR A 119 4.84 -4.92 1.25
CA THR A 119 4.69 -3.46 1.14
C THR A 119 4.42 -2.87 2.52
N ARG A 120 5.19 -1.86 2.91
CA ARG A 120 5.00 -1.10 4.14
C ARG A 120 5.28 0.38 3.88
N ASN A 121 4.34 1.26 4.23
CA ASN A 121 4.47 2.71 4.07
C ASN A 121 4.88 3.15 2.65
N GLY A 122 4.36 2.45 1.62
CA GLY A 122 4.70 2.73 0.22
C GLY A 122 6.05 2.22 -0.25
N VAL A 123 6.80 1.52 0.62
CA VAL A 123 8.07 0.86 0.30
C VAL A 123 7.82 -0.62 0.03
N ASN A 124 8.46 -1.16 -1.01
CA ASN A 124 8.27 -2.54 -1.45
C ASN A 124 9.54 -3.37 -1.28
N GLY A 125 9.36 -4.66 -1.05
CA GLY A 125 10.41 -5.67 -1.12
C GLY A 125 9.86 -6.92 -1.80
N THR A 126 10.65 -7.55 -2.67
CA THR A 126 10.24 -8.73 -3.42
C THR A 126 11.21 -9.89 -3.16
N TYR A 127 10.65 -11.07 -2.97
CA TYR A 127 11.38 -12.33 -2.87
C TYR A 127 10.78 -13.37 -3.82
N SER A 128 11.59 -14.20 -4.46
CA SER A 128 11.14 -15.30 -5.33
C SER A 128 11.82 -16.60 -4.97
N TYR A 129 11.04 -17.69 -4.91
CA TYR A 129 11.51 -19.03 -4.60
C TYR A 129 10.90 -20.04 -5.57
N ALA A 130 11.71 -20.98 -6.04
CA ALA A 130 11.27 -22.10 -6.86
C ALA A 130 11.34 -23.41 -6.06
N MET A 131 10.23 -24.13 -5.94
CA MET A 131 10.13 -25.39 -5.18
C MET A 131 11.12 -26.46 -5.67
N LYS A 132 11.54 -26.42 -6.94
CA LYS A 132 12.59 -27.31 -7.49
C LYS A 132 13.90 -27.29 -6.67
N ASN A 133 14.09 -26.29 -5.83
CA ASN A 133 15.22 -26.20 -4.90
C ASN A 133 14.97 -26.95 -3.58
N GLY A 134 13.82 -27.59 -3.43
CA GLY A 134 13.42 -28.36 -2.26
C GLY A 134 12.41 -27.63 -1.36
N ASP A 135 11.92 -28.36 -0.37
CA ASP A 135 11.01 -27.82 0.63
C ASP A 135 11.73 -26.89 1.61
N ILE A 136 11.06 -25.82 2.04
CA ILE A 136 11.48 -25.01 3.19
C ILE A 136 10.71 -25.47 4.42
N LYS A 137 11.43 -25.96 5.42
CA LYS A 137 10.92 -26.44 6.71
C LYS A 137 11.70 -25.73 7.82
N GLY A 138 11.55 -24.44 7.94
CA GLY A 138 12.14 -23.67 9.05
C GLY A 138 11.41 -23.94 10.37
N GLY A 139 11.97 -23.46 11.49
CA GLY A 139 11.45 -23.70 12.84
C GLY A 139 10.09 -23.07 13.18
N PHE A 140 9.37 -22.51 12.21
CA PHE A 140 8.02 -22.00 12.36
C PHE A 140 7.02 -23.11 12.03
N VAL A 141 6.31 -23.60 13.06
CA VAL A 141 5.13 -24.44 12.85
C VAL A 141 3.97 -23.51 12.53
N PRO A 142 3.42 -23.53 11.30
CA PRO A 142 2.27 -22.68 11.00
C PRO A 142 1.11 -23.10 11.90
N THR A 143 0.73 -22.23 12.84
CA THR A 143 -0.60 -22.29 13.43
C THR A 143 -1.59 -22.18 12.28
N SER A 144 -2.59 -23.06 12.23
CA SER A 144 -3.58 -23.10 11.13
C SER A 144 -3.91 -21.68 10.68
N PRO A 145 -3.70 -21.35 9.40
CA PRO A 145 -4.00 -20.00 8.93
C PRO A 145 -5.46 -19.74 9.24
N THR A 146 -5.75 -18.66 9.93
CA THR A 146 -7.10 -18.09 9.90
C THR A 146 -7.42 -17.93 8.43
N LEU A 147 -8.35 -18.73 7.91
CA LEU A 147 -8.77 -18.67 6.51
C LEU A 147 -9.04 -17.20 6.20
N PRO A 148 -8.31 -16.56 5.27
CA PRO A 148 -8.68 -15.22 4.86
C PRO A 148 -10.15 -15.32 4.49
N THR A 149 -11.02 -14.50 5.12
CA THR A 149 -12.40 -14.40 4.72
C THR A 149 -12.33 -14.11 3.22
N GLN A 150 -12.64 -15.13 2.43
CA GLN A 150 -12.72 -15.01 0.99
C GLN A 150 -13.60 -13.78 0.77
N PRO A 151 -13.17 -12.74 0.03
CA PRO A 151 -14.07 -11.66 -0.30
C PRO A 151 -15.30 -12.34 -0.87
N THR A 152 -16.42 -12.19 -0.15
CA THR A 152 -17.72 -12.74 -0.57
C THR A 152 -17.85 -12.35 -2.03
N THR A 153 -17.85 -13.36 -2.87
CA THR A 153 -18.02 -13.26 -4.31
C THR A 153 -19.02 -12.16 -4.57
N SER A 154 -18.57 -11.12 -5.28
CA SER A 154 -19.44 -10.13 -5.87
C SER A 154 -20.78 -10.80 -6.18
N THR A 155 -21.85 -10.40 -5.48
CA THR A 155 -23.20 -10.74 -5.88
C THR A 155 -23.27 -10.47 -7.38
N GLN A 156 -23.37 -11.55 -8.15
CA GLN A 156 -23.67 -11.49 -9.58
C GLN A 156 -24.82 -10.47 -9.71
N PRO A 157 -24.70 -9.42 -10.54
CA PRO A 157 -25.80 -8.49 -10.72
C PRO A 157 -27.01 -9.31 -11.10
N THR A 158 -28.01 -9.33 -10.23
CA THR A 158 -29.32 -9.88 -10.55
C THR A 158 -29.73 -9.25 -11.87
N THR A 159 -30.00 -10.09 -12.84
CA THR A 159 -30.49 -9.78 -14.18
C THR A 159 -31.37 -8.54 -14.10
N ALA A 160 -30.94 -7.46 -14.75
CA ALA A 160 -31.72 -6.24 -14.84
C ALA A 160 -33.11 -6.62 -15.33
N THR A 161 -34.11 -6.40 -14.49
CA THR A 161 -35.51 -6.48 -14.89
C THR A 161 -35.67 -5.56 -16.09
N GLN A 162 -36.04 -6.14 -17.23
CA GLN A 162 -36.32 -5.43 -18.48
C GLN A 162 -37.20 -4.22 -18.17
N PRO A 163 -36.82 -3.00 -18.58
CA PRO A 163 -37.66 -1.83 -18.35
C PRO A 163 -38.98 -2.03 -19.06
N THR A 164 -40.06 -2.03 -18.31
CA THR A 164 -41.42 -1.94 -18.82
C THR A 164 -41.52 -0.67 -19.68
N ALA A 165 -42.01 -0.80 -20.89
CA ALA A 165 -42.21 0.26 -21.84
C ALA A 165 -42.85 1.50 -21.18
N PRO A 166 -42.40 2.72 -21.49
CA PRO A 166 -42.99 3.93 -20.93
C PRO A 166 -44.43 4.07 -21.43
N THR A 167 -45.35 4.15 -20.49
CA THR A 167 -46.74 4.57 -20.74
C THR A 167 -46.70 6.01 -21.26
N GLN A 168 -47.33 6.22 -22.39
CA GLN A 168 -47.44 7.50 -23.09
C GLN A 168 -47.94 8.59 -22.14
N PRO A 169 -47.30 9.75 -22.06
CA PRO A 169 -47.75 10.82 -21.20
C PRO A 169 -49.03 11.45 -21.71
N THR A 170 -50.02 11.48 -20.89
CA THR A 170 -51.21 12.30 -21.06
C THR A 170 -50.86 13.77 -20.98
N THR A 171 -51.31 14.54 -21.94
CA THR A 171 -51.28 15.97 -22.17
C THR A 171 -50.87 16.86 -20.99
N ALA A 172 -49.76 17.56 -21.16
CA ALA A 172 -49.25 18.60 -20.25
C ALA A 172 -50.21 19.78 -20.22
N THR A 173 -50.61 20.16 -19.02
CA THR A 173 -51.19 21.47 -18.70
C THR A 173 -50.09 22.50 -18.62
N GLU A 174 -50.22 23.60 -19.32
CA GLU A 174 -49.30 24.72 -19.49
C GLU A 174 -48.86 25.29 -18.14
N PRO A 175 -47.57 25.49 -17.84
CA PRO A 175 -47.15 26.17 -16.60
C PRO A 175 -47.30 27.68 -16.70
N THR A 176 -48.04 28.24 -15.80
CA THR A 176 -48.17 29.66 -15.52
C THR A 176 -46.79 30.24 -15.16
N THR A 177 -46.36 31.25 -15.89
CA THR A 177 -45.13 32.05 -15.72
C THR A 177 -45.07 32.67 -14.33
N ALA A 178 -44.07 32.29 -13.52
CA ALA A 178 -43.69 33.01 -12.32
C ALA A 178 -42.63 34.08 -12.66
N PRO A 179 -42.70 35.27 -12.05
CA PRO A 179 -41.80 36.37 -12.38
C PRO A 179 -40.38 36.16 -11.88
N ALA A 180 -39.43 36.55 -12.73
CA ALA A 180 -38.01 36.52 -12.44
C ALA A 180 -37.62 37.37 -11.22
N GLN A 181 -36.98 36.79 -10.22
CA GLN A 181 -36.36 37.54 -9.13
C GLN A 181 -34.98 38.03 -9.57
N LYS A 182 -34.79 39.35 -9.51
CA LYS A 182 -33.55 40.03 -9.80
C LYS A 182 -32.60 39.91 -8.60
N LEU A 183 -31.51 39.18 -8.75
CA LEU A 183 -30.46 39.09 -7.74
C LEU A 183 -29.61 40.36 -7.77
N THR A 184 -29.63 41.13 -6.69
CA THR A 184 -28.78 42.32 -6.52
C THR A 184 -27.57 41.91 -5.69
N VAL A 185 -26.38 41.93 -6.29
CA VAL A 185 -25.10 41.71 -5.60
C VAL A 185 -24.60 43.07 -5.09
N ASN A 186 -24.57 43.25 -3.76
CA ASN A 186 -23.92 44.39 -3.13
C ASN A 186 -22.44 44.03 -2.87
N ALA A 187 -21.55 44.59 -3.65
CA ALA A 187 -20.12 44.58 -3.38
C ALA A 187 -19.78 45.75 -2.44
N THR A 188 -19.44 45.46 -1.19
CA THR A 188 -18.89 46.42 -0.25
C THR A 188 -17.36 46.34 -0.33
N SER A 189 -16.77 47.36 -0.96
CA SER A 189 -15.33 47.59 -0.99
C SER A 189 -14.91 48.24 0.32
N ASN A 190 -14.17 47.55 1.18
CA ASN A 190 -13.49 48.16 2.33
C ASN A 190 -12.09 48.60 1.91
N TYR A 191 -11.94 49.88 1.66
CA TYR A 191 -10.70 50.59 1.47
C TYR A 191 -10.15 50.98 2.84
N PHE A 192 -9.02 50.40 3.28
CA PHE A 192 -8.23 50.88 4.41
C PHE A 192 -7.10 51.76 3.83
N GLY A 193 -7.22 53.06 4.05
CA GLY A 193 -6.17 54.03 3.83
C GLY A 193 -5.58 54.45 5.19
N SER A 194 -4.29 54.76 5.15
CA SER A 194 -3.41 55.43 6.11
C SER A 194 -2.70 54.57 7.09
#